data_2eff204ca4d2d8f4132301c0aebffe16
#
_entry.id   2eff204ca4d2d8f4132301c0aebffe16
#
_cell.length_a   1.000
_cell.length_b   1.000
_cell.length_c   1.000
_cell.angle_alpha   90.00
_cell.angle_beta   90.00
_cell.angle_gamma   90.00
#
_symmetry.space_group_name_H-M   'P 1'
#
loop_
_entity.id
_entity.type
_entity.pdbx_description
1 polymer ?
#
loop_
_entity_poly.entity_id
_entity_poly.type
_entity_poly.pdbx_seq_one_letter_code
_entity_poly.pdbx_strand_id
1 'polypeptide(L)'
;MLGNIETVNAHFHPPETCTMAKLKAAFDKAVAESKQLPEKPDNMTLLKIYALYKQATEGDVEGKRPGFTDMVGRAKYDAWAGVKGKGRDDAMQEYVDLIESLK
;
A
#
# COMPACT_ATOMS: atom_id res chain seq x y z
N MET A 1 -35.35 12.80 11.94
CA MET A 1 -35.05 12.55 11.62
C MET A 1 -34.31 12.32 11.42
N LEU A 2 -34.61 12.24 11.33
CA LEU A 2 -34.07 11.94 10.98
C LEU A 2 -32.95 11.85 10.68
N GLY A 3 -32.81 12.22 10.16
CA GLY A 3 -31.58 12.28 9.46
C GLY A 3 -30.39 11.92 10.22
N ASN A 4 -30.26 12.43 11.25
CA ASN A 4 -29.12 12.07 12.03
C ASN A 4 -29.03 10.63 12.28
N ILE A 5 -30.05 9.96 12.00
CA ILE A 5 -30.02 8.55 12.14
C ILE A 5 -29.01 7.89 11.30
N GLU A 6 -28.84 8.36 10.08
CA GLU A 6 -27.84 7.73 9.27
C GLU A 6 -26.48 7.99 9.83
N THR A 7 -26.29 9.07 10.48
CA THR A 7 -25.02 9.29 11.12
C THR A 7 -24.72 8.22 12.14
N VAL A 8 -25.74 7.87 12.88
CA VAL A 8 -25.58 6.84 13.87
C VAL A 8 -25.30 5.51 13.23
N ASN A 9 -25.92 5.28 12.10
CA ASN A 9 -25.71 4.02 11.42
C ASN A 9 -24.26 3.69 11.19
N ALA A 10 -23.47 4.69 11.01
CA ALA A 10 -22.07 4.45 10.76
C ALA A 10 -21.41 3.70 11.89
N HIS A 11 -21.96 3.78 13.07
CA HIS A 11 -21.36 3.13 14.21
C HIS A 11 -21.65 1.65 14.32
N PHE A 12 -22.59 1.17 13.55
CA PHE A 12 -22.99 -0.21 13.65
C PHE A 12 -22.26 -1.14 12.72
N HIS A 13 -21.35 -0.59 11.94
CA HIS A 13 -20.60 -1.43 11.04
C HIS A 13 -19.69 -2.36 11.81
N PRO A 14 -19.54 -3.61 11.37
CA PRO A 14 -18.58 -4.50 11.99
C PRO A 14 -17.20 -3.87 11.93
N PRO A 15 -16.45 -3.92 13.04
CA PRO A 15 -15.15 -3.25 13.06
C PRO A 15 -14.22 -3.65 11.93
N GLU A 16 -14.14 -4.93 11.64
CA GLU A 16 -13.19 -5.36 10.62
C GLU A 16 -13.60 -4.89 9.24
N THR A 17 -14.88 -4.92 8.91
CA THR A 17 -15.35 -4.45 7.61
C THR A 17 -15.09 -2.96 7.47
N CYS A 18 -15.41 -2.22 8.50
CA CYS A 18 -15.22 -0.78 8.49
C CYS A 18 -13.73 -0.44 8.37
N THR A 19 -12.91 -1.17 9.11
CA THR A 19 -11.47 -0.95 9.11
C THR A 19 -10.88 -1.23 7.73
N MET A 20 -11.31 -2.31 7.09
CA MET A 20 -10.80 -2.66 5.77
C MET A 20 -11.21 -1.64 4.72
N ALA A 21 -12.45 -1.15 4.79
CA ALA A 21 -12.91 -0.14 3.85
C ALA A 21 -12.11 1.15 4.02
N LYS A 22 -11.85 1.54 5.25
CA LYS A 22 -11.06 2.75 5.52
C LYS A 22 -9.62 2.57 5.08
N LEU A 23 -9.07 1.39 5.32
CA LEU A 23 -7.70 1.10 4.95
C LEU A 23 -7.55 1.14 3.43
N LYS A 24 -8.48 0.54 2.71
CA LYS A 24 -8.46 0.55 1.25
C LYS A 24 -8.54 1.97 0.72
N ALA A 25 -9.42 2.79 1.28
CA ALA A 25 -9.56 4.18 0.86
C ALA A 25 -8.28 4.96 1.15
N ALA A 26 -7.69 4.74 2.32
CA ALA A 26 -6.44 5.41 2.68
C ALA A 26 -5.31 4.96 1.76
N PHE A 27 -5.28 3.68 1.41
CA PHE A 27 -4.28 3.15 0.50
C PHE A 27 -4.42 3.78 -0.88
N ASP A 28 -5.64 3.84 -1.42
CA ASP A 28 -5.87 4.42 -2.73
C ASP A 28 -5.46 5.90 -2.75
N LYS A 29 -5.75 6.61 -1.67
CA LYS A 29 -5.36 8.00 -1.55
C LYS A 29 -3.83 8.12 -1.51
N ALA A 30 -3.17 7.25 -0.76
CA ALA A 30 -1.72 7.27 -0.66
C ALA A 30 -1.07 6.98 -2.01
N VAL A 31 -1.65 6.07 -2.80
CA VAL A 31 -1.15 5.78 -4.13
C VAL A 31 -1.17 7.04 -4.99
N ALA A 32 -2.26 7.77 -4.94
CA ALA A 32 -2.36 9.03 -5.70
C ALA A 32 -1.36 10.04 -5.18
N GLU A 33 -1.21 10.14 -3.86
CA GLU A 33 -0.31 11.12 -3.26
C GLU A 33 1.16 10.78 -3.47
N SER A 34 1.47 9.51 -3.67
CA SER A 34 2.86 9.12 -3.92
C SER A 34 3.42 9.75 -5.19
N LYS A 35 2.55 10.17 -6.08
CA LYS A 35 2.95 10.81 -7.33
C LYS A 35 3.07 12.32 -7.18
N GLN A 36 2.70 12.86 -6.04
CA GLN A 36 2.65 14.29 -5.79
C GLN A 36 3.49 14.70 -4.59
N LEU A 37 4.46 13.88 -4.23
CA LEU A 37 5.31 14.17 -3.08
C LEU A 37 6.14 15.42 -3.36
N PRO A 38 6.41 16.25 -2.32
CA PRO A 38 7.17 17.49 -2.52
C PRO A 38 8.59 17.22 -3.02
N GLU A 39 9.16 16.09 -2.64
CA GLU A 39 10.50 15.70 -3.10
C GLU A 39 10.47 14.25 -3.56
N LYS A 40 11.27 13.97 -4.57
CA LYS A 40 11.38 12.60 -5.06
C LYS A 40 12.14 11.76 -4.04
N PRO A 41 11.56 10.64 -3.56
CA PRO A 41 12.26 9.76 -2.65
C PRO A 41 13.50 9.16 -3.29
N ASP A 42 14.43 8.69 -2.46
CA ASP A 42 15.62 8.04 -2.97
C ASP A 42 15.26 6.66 -3.54
N ASN A 43 16.22 6.03 -4.21
CA ASN A 43 15.95 4.77 -4.89
C ASN A 43 15.51 3.66 -3.94
N MET A 44 16.11 3.61 -2.77
CA MET A 44 15.74 2.58 -1.79
C MET A 44 14.29 2.77 -1.33
N THR A 45 13.89 4.02 -1.09
CA THR A 45 12.53 4.31 -0.69
C THR A 45 11.55 4.00 -1.82
N LEU A 46 11.92 4.34 -3.06
CA LEU A 46 11.07 4.02 -4.21
C LEU A 46 10.86 2.52 -4.36
N LEU A 47 11.90 1.74 -4.12
CA LEU A 47 11.78 0.28 -4.17
C LEU A 47 10.87 -0.23 -3.08
N LYS A 48 10.93 0.36 -1.90
CA LYS A 48 10.06 -0.04 -0.80
C LYS A 48 8.60 0.31 -1.11
N ILE A 49 8.37 1.49 -1.68
CA ILE A 49 7.04 1.91 -2.11
C ILE A 49 6.48 0.89 -3.12
N TYR A 50 7.28 0.54 -4.09
CA TYR A 50 6.89 -0.43 -5.11
C TYR A 50 6.56 -1.78 -4.48
N ALA A 51 7.44 -2.27 -3.59
CA ALA A 51 7.26 -3.57 -2.97
C ALA A 51 5.97 -3.64 -2.16
N LEU A 52 5.70 -2.62 -1.37
CA LEU A 52 4.47 -2.59 -0.56
C LEU A 52 3.23 -2.50 -1.44
N TYR A 53 3.32 -1.73 -2.51
CA TYR A 53 2.21 -1.63 -3.45
C TYR A 53 1.89 -3.00 -4.08
N LYS A 54 2.92 -3.70 -4.54
CA LYS A 54 2.73 -5.01 -5.16
C LYS A 54 2.19 -6.01 -4.15
N GLN A 55 2.74 -6.01 -2.93
CA GLN A 55 2.26 -6.94 -1.91
C GLN A 55 0.81 -6.63 -1.53
N ALA A 56 0.44 -5.36 -1.48
CA ALA A 56 -0.92 -4.96 -1.14
C ALA A 56 -1.93 -5.30 -2.24
N THR A 57 -1.50 -5.26 -3.49
CA THR A 57 -2.42 -5.45 -4.62
C THR A 57 -2.39 -6.86 -5.17
N GLU A 58 -1.22 -7.46 -5.29
CA GLU A 58 -1.07 -8.76 -5.91
C GLU A 58 -0.71 -9.88 -4.94
N GLY A 59 -0.27 -9.53 -3.74
CA GLY A 59 0.13 -10.53 -2.77
C GLY A 59 1.59 -10.92 -2.95
N ASP A 60 1.92 -12.16 -2.60
CA ASP A 60 3.30 -12.63 -2.63
C ASP A 60 3.90 -12.56 -4.03
N VAL A 61 5.19 -12.32 -4.07
CA VAL A 61 5.91 -12.23 -5.33
C VAL A 61 5.75 -13.53 -6.13
N GLU A 62 5.52 -13.37 -7.42
CA GLU A 62 5.37 -14.50 -8.33
C GLU A 62 6.25 -14.29 -9.54
N GLY A 63 6.53 -15.39 -10.21
CA GLY A 63 7.28 -15.34 -11.44
C GLY A 63 8.77 -15.46 -11.20
N LYS A 64 9.50 -15.29 -12.27
CA LYS A 64 10.92 -15.53 -12.28
C LYS A 64 11.69 -14.24 -12.01
N ARG A 65 12.73 -14.35 -11.23
CA ARG A 65 13.60 -13.21 -10.98
C ARG A 65 14.26 -12.77 -12.28
N PRO A 66 14.20 -11.47 -12.63
CA PRO A 66 14.85 -10.98 -13.82
C PRO A 66 16.35 -11.20 -13.79
N GLY A 67 16.95 -11.30 -14.96
CA GLY A 67 18.37 -11.57 -15.08
C GLY A 67 19.23 -10.32 -14.88
N PHE A 68 20.55 -10.51 -15.05
CA PHE A 68 21.49 -9.43 -14.81
C PHE A 68 21.31 -8.24 -15.75
N THR A 69 20.77 -8.49 -16.94
CA THR A 69 20.62 -7.42 -17.92
C THR A 69 19.48 -6.46 -17.57
N ASP A 70 18.58 -6.87 -16.67
CA ASP A 70 17.47 -6.04 -16.24
C ASP A 70 17.65 -5.72 -14.76
N MET A 71 18.59 -4.86 -14.47
CA MET A 71 18.93 -4.54 -13.10
C MET A 71 17.81 -3.86 -12.34
N VAL A 72 17.06 -2.99 -13.00
CA VAL A 72 15.95 -2.30 -12.36
C VAL A 72 14.84 -3.29 -12.05
N GLY A 73 14.47 -4.14 -12.99
CA GLY A 73 13.46 -5.16 -12.77
C GLY A 73 13.86 -6.12 -11.67
N ARG A 74 15.13 -6.48 -11.65
CA ARG A 74 15.66 -7.38 -10.62
C ARG A 74 15.58 -6.74 -9.25
N ALA A 75 15.92 -5.45 -9.13
CA ALA A 75 15.82 -4.74 -7.87
C ALA A 75 14.38 -4.67 -7.39
N LYS A 76 13.45 -4.43 -8.30
CA LYS A 76 12.03 -4.39 -7.97
C LYS A 76 11.54 -5.76 -7.49
N TYR A 77 11.94 -6.80 -8.21
CA TYR A 77 11.57 -8.16 -7.82
C TYR A 77 12.11 -8.48 -6.42
N ASP A 78 13.36 -8.16 -6.18
CA ASP A 78 13.98 -8.45 -4.89
C ASP A 78 13.31 -7.69 -3.75
N ALA A 79 12.91 -6.44 -4.00
CA ALA A 79 12.21 -5.65 -2.99
C ALA A 79 10.85 -6.28 -2.67
N TRP A 80 10.12 -6.69 -3.69
CA TRP A 80 8.83 -7.35 -3.50
C TRP A 80 9.01 -8.68 -2.77
N ALA A 81 10.03 -9.45 -3.15
CA ALA A 81 10.33 -10.72 -2.48
C ALA A 81 10.65 -10.50 -1.01
N GLY A 82 11.22 -9.36 -0.68
CA GLY A 82 11.56 -9.03 0.70
C GLY A 82 10.35 -8.84 1.61
N VAL A 83 9.17 -8.59 1.03
CA VAL A 83 7.94 -8.46 1.82
C VAL A 83 7.01 -9.66 1.62
N LYS A 84 7.52 -10.73 1.03
CA LYS A 84 6.75 -11.94 0.84
C LYS A 84 6.25 -12.46 2.19
N GLY A 85 5.02 -12.89 2.22
CA GLY A 85 4.41 -13.38 3.45
C GLY A 85 3.68 -12.32 4.24
N LYS A 86 3.88 -11.04 3.90
CA LYS A 86 3.17 -9.95 4.57
C LYS A 86 1.73 -9.93 4.04
N GLY A 87 0.78 -9.79 4.96
CA GLY A 87 -0.63 -9.71 4.56
C GLY A 87 -0.89 -8.46 3.74
N ARG A 88 -1.91 -8.52 2.88
CA ARG A 88 -2.26 -7.36 2.05
C ARG A 88 -2.62 -6.16 2.89
N ASP A 89 -3.37 -6.38 3.97
CA ASP A 89 -3.77 -5.29 4.85
C ASP A 89 -2.56 -4.65 5.51
N ASP A 90 -1.61 -5.47 5.95
CA ASP A 90 -0.40 -4.97 6.56
C ASP A 90 0.41 -4.17 5.57
N ALA A 91 0.49 -4.65 4.34
CA ALA A 91 1.22 -3.94 3.28
C ALA A 91 0.55 -2.61 2.97
N MET A 92 -0.79 -2.58 2.93
CA MET A 92 -1.51 -1.33 2.71
C MET A 92 -1.22 -0.32 3.81
N GLN A 93 -1.24 -0.79 5.06
CA GLN A 93 -1.00 0.11 6.19
C GLN A 93 0.42 0.65 6.15
N GLU A 94 1.39 -0.21 5.87
CA GLU A 94 2.78 0.25 5.79
C GLU A 94 2.99 1.21 4.62
N TYR A 95 2.30 0.97 3.51
CA TYR A 95 2.36 1.89 2.37
C TYR A 95 1.84 3.26 2.76
N VAL A 96 0.68 3.30 3.39
CA VAL A 96 0.09 4.56 3.85
C VAL A 96 1.05 5.28 4.81
N ASP A 97 1.58 4.54 5.78
CA ASP A 97 2.48 5.13 6.76
C ASP A 97 3.73 5.69 6.09
N LEU A 98 4.27 4.97 5.13
CA LEU A 98 5.47 5.40 4.43
C LEU A 98 5.20 6.68 3.64
N ILE A 99 4.11 6.72 2.89
CA ILE A 99 3.78 7.91 2.10
C ILE A 99 3.52 9.11 3.01
N GLU A 100 2.85 8.90 4.14
CA GLU A 100 2.62 9.99 5.09
C GLU A 100 3.93 10.55 5.61
N SER A 101 4.90 9.68 5.84
CA SER A 101 6.20 10.12 6.35
C SER A 101 7.00 10.91 5.32
N LEU A 102 6.65 10.78 4.04
CA LEU A 102 7.36 11.46 2.96
C LEU A 102 6.74 12.79 2.56
N LYS A 103 5.61 13.13 3.14
CA LYS A 103 4.95 14.40 2.85
C LYS A 103 5.65 15.59 3.48
#